data_0b808f8adc78d5ae453d91f95fe7718c
#
_entry.id   0b808f8adc78d5ae453d91f95fe7718c
#
_cell.length_a   1.000
_cell.length_b   1.000
_cell.length_c   1.000
_cell.angle_alpha   90.00
_cell.angle_beta   90.00
_cell.angle_gamma   90.00
#
_symmetry.space_group_name_H-M   'P 1'
#
loop_
_entity.id
_entity.type
_entity.pdbx_description
1 polymer ?
#
loop_
_entity_poly.entity_id
_entity_poly.type
_entity_poly.pdbx_seq_one_letter_code
_entity_poly.pdbx_strand_id
1 'polypeptide(L)'
;MPRTRLTVALLACLTAGAGCVTQGAYDRAVGERDAEISRLERELTSTSRSVDALGNERASLLTDMEALRDEIDRLEREKLDLSGEVREREQKLGEMRNTYDALVTDLESEVATGQLQISRMREGLTVQLPQEVLFGAGSATLSAEGRKMVGSLASRIRDGSGRIEVQGHSDDRPLSGRGRFATNWELAGARAAAVTVVLQANGVAATRLVASSYGEFKPVASNDTPAGRAQNRRIEVRVYEPAPPPGAAPTRSDADAPPPSGEGPAADRPPDEGVAADRPPEETAP
;
A
#
# COMPACT_ATOMS: atom_id res chain seq x y z
N MET A 1 62.42 25.40 108.26
CA MET A 1 61.47 24.55 107.56
C MET A 1 61.09 25.11 106.22
N PRO A 2 61.87 24.92 105.12
CA PRO A 2 61.49 25.38 103.77
C PRO A 2 61.47 24.30 102.71
N ARG A 3 61.27 22.99 103.00
CA ARG A 3 61.29 21.93 102.01
C ARG A 3 59.95 21.50 101.49
N THR A 4 58.83 21.81 102.17
CA THR A 4 57.47 21.41 101.76
C THR A 4 56.81 22.32 100.78
N ARG A 5 57.24 23.54 100.56
CA ARG A 5 56.66 24.48 99.56
C ARG A 5 57.17 24.25 98.12
N LEU A 6 58.35 23.68 97.98
CA LEU A 6 59.00 23.48 96.69
C LEU A 6 58.39 22.22 95.95
N THR A 7 58.02 21.22 96.74
CA THR A 7 57.42 20.00 96.18
C THR A 7 55.98 20.19 95.70
N VAL A 8 55.16 21.00 96.34
CA VAL A 8 53.82 21.33 95.94
C VAL A 8 53.78 22.17 94.63
N ALA A 9 54.74 23.12 94.48
CA ALA A 9 54.86 23.92 93.26
C ALA A 9 55.34 23.14 92.08
N LEU A 10 56.20 22.10 92.25
CA LEU A 10 56.65 21.25 91.16
C LEU A 10 55.56 20.27 90.71
N LEU A 11 54.70 19.75 91.63
CA LEU A 11 53.59 18.89 91.32
C LEU A 11 52.47 19.63 90.63
N ALA A 12 52.23 20.94 90.97
CA ALA A 12 51.24 21.76 90.28
C ALA A 12 51.63 22.12 88.81
N CYS A 13 52.98 22.26 88.54
CA CYS A 13 53.43 22.46 87.16
C CYS A 13 53.39 21.22 86.28
N LEU A 14 53.49 20.00 86.85
CA LEU A 14 53.40 18.73 86.04
C LEU A 14 51.97 18.38 85.64
N THR A 15 50.97 18.80 86.41
CA THR A 15 49.55 18.56 86.01
C THR A 15 48.99 19.61 85.10
N ALA A 16 49.63 20.78 84.95
CA ALA A 16 49.19 21.79 83.97
C ALA A 16 49.76 21.60 82.55
N GLY A 17 50.74 20.66 82.38
CA GLY A 17 51.36 20.43 81.06
C GLY A 17 50.72 19.35 80.19
N ALA A 18 49.76 18.58 80.70
CA ALA A 18 49.24 17.42 80.00
C ALA A 18 47.87 17.62 79.32
N GLY A 19 47.40 18.82 79.14
CA GLY A 19 46.07 19.05 78.61
C GLY A 19 45.77 20.40 77.92
N CYS A 20 46.73 21.28 77.83
CA CYS A 20 46.46 22.53 77.09
C CYS A 20 46.82 22.41 75.60
N VAL A 21 45.96 21.82 74.86
CA VAL A 21 45.89 22.18 73.43
C VAL A 21 45.69 23.70 73.43
N THR A 22 46.63 24.44 72.85
CA THR A 22 46.47 25.90 72.76
C THR A 22 45.19 26.21 72.01
N GLN A 23 44.44 27.20 72.52
CA GLN A 23 43.16 27.59 71.88
C GLN A 23 43.29 27.71 70.37
N GLY A 24 44.39 28.26 69.84
CA GLY A 24 44.64 28.39 68.40
C GLY A 24 44.95 27.10 67.66
N ALA A 25 45.39 26.03 68.39
CA ALA A 25 45.50 24.69 67.77
C ALA A 25 44.16 23.99 67.73
N TYR A 26 43.30 24.15 68.72
CA TYR A 26 41.91 23.67 68.73
C TYR A 26 41.07 24.35 67.62
N ASP A 27 41.15 25.72 67.59
CA ASP A 27 40.36 26.48 66.57
C ASP A 27 40.80 26.11 65.12
N ARG A 28 42.07 25.84 64.88
CA ARG A 28 42.56 25.36 63.60
C ARG A 28 42.01 23.96 63.28
N ALA A 29 42.06 23.02 64.23
CA ALA A 29 41.55 21.66 64.03
C ALA A 29 40.04 21.63 63.83
N VAL A 30 39.27 22.51 64.47
CA VAL A 30 37.86 22.72 64.26
C VAL A 30 37.62 23.30 62.86
N GLY A 31 38.36 24.38 62.49
CA GLY A 31 38.19 24.95 61.14
C GLY A 31 38.56 24.02 59.99
N GLU A 32 39.57 23.16 60.15
CA GLU A 32 39.89 22.10 59.17
C GLU A 32 38.76 21.06 59.05
N ARG A 33 38.19 20.68 60.19
CA ARG A 33 37.02 19.76 60.20
C ARG A 33 35.78 20.35 59.56
N ASP A 34 35.44 21.58 59.85
CA ASP A 34 34.31 22.30 59.29
C ASP A 34 34.49 22.50 57.77
N ALA A 35 35.70 22.77 57.29
CA ALA A 35 36.04 22.88 55.91
C ALA A 35 35.82 21.47 55.15
N GLU A 36 36.28 20.40 55.84
CA GLU A 36 36.09 19.03 55.28
C GLU A 36 34.62 18.61 55.31
N ILE A 37 33.89 18.91 56.37
CA ILE A 37 32.41 18.67 56.40
C ILE A 37 31.73 19.41 55.26
N SER A 38 32.03 20.68 55.07
CA SER A 38 31.44 21.49 53.96
C SER A 38 31.81 20.96 52.58
N ARG A 39 33.02 20.39 52.44
CA ARG A 39 33.43 19.71 51.20
C ARG A 39 32.62 18.43 50.96
N LEU A 40 32.51 17.55 51.96
CA LEU A 40 31.77 16.30 51.88
C LEU A 40 30.28 16.53 51.67
N GLU A 41 29.70 17.55 52.30
CA GLU A 41 28.30 17.95 52.06
C GLU A 41 28.05 18.37 50.61
N ARG A 42 28.98 19.15 50.02
CA ARG A 42 28.89 19.51 48.59
C ARG A 42 29.03 18.30 47.67
N GLU A 43 29.95 17.39 47.97
CA GLU A 43 30.17 16.15 47.21
C GLU A 43 28.94 15.24 47.33
N LEU A 44 28.40 15.08 48.54
CA LEU A 44 27.17 14.33 48.77
C LEU A 44 25.99 14.91 47.97
N THR A 45 25.82 16.23 48.01
CA THR A 45 24.76 16.92 47.27
C THR A 45 24.91 16.74 45.74
N SER A 46 26.14 16.84 45.26
CA SER A 46 26.47 16.61 43.84
C SER A 46 26.17 15.19 43.43
N THR A 47 26.58 14.19 44.21
CA THR A 47 26.37 12.78 43.98
C THR A 47 24.86 12.44 44.02
N SER A 48 24.13 12.98 45.00
CA SER A 48 22.67 12.81 45.10
C SER A 48 21.96 13.30 43.83
N ARG A 49 22.33 14.53 43.34
CA ARG A 49 21.75 15.04 42.07
C ARG A 49 22.06 14.16 40.88
N SER A 50 23.28 13.60 40.84
CA SER A 50 23.64 12.66 39.75
C SER A 50 22.84 11.37 39.82
N VAL A 51 22.61 10.83 41.02
CA VAL A 51 21.77 9.66 41.23
C VAL A 51 20.32 9.91 40.80
N ASP A 52 19.78 11.10 41.19
CA ASP A 52 18.41 11.50 40.80
C ASP A 52 18.29 11.66 39.27
N ALA A 53 19.29 12.27 38.61
CA ALA A 53 19.32 12.42 37.16
C ALA A 53 19.36 11.05 36.43
N LEU A 54 20.23 10.16 36.89
CA LEU A 54 20.31 8.77 36.34
C LEU A 54 19.04 7.97 36.61
N GLY A 55 18.38 8.22 37.75
CA GLY A 55 17.07 7.62 38.05
C GLY A 55 16.02 8.06 37.07
N ASN A 56 15.96 9.34 36.74
CA ASN A 56 15.01 9.87 35.75
C ASN A 56 15.32 9.38 34.33
N GLU A 57 16.58 9.35 33.94
CA GLU A 57 17.02 8.82 32.65
C GLU A 57 16.63 7.33 32.51
N ARG A 58 16.89 6.54 33.56
CA ARG A 58 16.48 5.14 33.59
C ARG A 58 14.97 4.98 33.44
N ALA A 59 14.18 5.81 34.12
CA ALA A 59 12.71 5.76 33.99
C ALA A 59 12.24 6.08 32.57
N SER A 60 12.83 7.09 31.94
CA SER A 60 12.55 7.43 30.54
C SER A 60 12.90 6.26 29.59
N LEU A 61 14.09 5.68 29.72
CA LEU A 61 14.52 4.55 28.90
C LEU A 61 13.63 3.32 29.07
N LEU A 62 13.12 3.07 30.27
CA LEU A 62 12.16 1.96 30.49
C LEU A 62 10.85 2.21 29.76
N THR A 63 10.33 3.45 29.78
CA THR A 63 9.13 3.83 29.02
C THR A 63 9.34 3.69 27.53
N ASP A 64 10.49 4.14 27.01
CA ASP A 64 10.83 4.01 25.60
C ASP A 64 10.96 2.55 25.18
N MET A 65 11.52 1.69 26.04
CA MET A 65 11.60 0.25 25.80
C MET A 65 10.22 -0.41 25.76
N GLU A 66 9.29 -0.01 26.59
CA GLU A 66 7.91 -0.50 26.56
C GLU A 66 7.21 -0.08 25.25
N ALA A 67 7.33 1.20 24.87
CA ALA A 67 6.77 1.70 23.61
C ALA A 67 7.33 0.99 22.38
N LEU A 68 8.64 0.73 22.36
CA LEU A 68 9.27 -0.03 21.27
C LEU A 68 8.83 -1.49 21.23
N ARG A 69 8.57 -2.13 22.38
CA ARG A 69 8.01 -3.49 22.40
C ARG A 69 6.60 -3.53 21.83
N ASP A 70 5.75 -2.59 22.21
CA ASP A 70 4.39 -2.48 21.68
C ASP A 70 4.40 -2.26 20.16
N GLU A 71 5.34 -1.47 19.68
CA GLU A 71 5.52 -1.24 18.24
C GLU A 71 6.01 -2.50 17.50
N ILE A 72 6.95 -3.25 18.08
CA ILE A 72 7.40 -4.55 17.53
C ILE A 72 6.21 -5.51 17.44
N ASP A 73 5.43 -5.67 18.50
CA ASP A 73 4.26 -6.55 18.52
C ASP A 73 3.20 -6.13 17.48
N ARG A 74 3.05 -4.84 17.23
CA ARG A 74 2.17 -4.30 16.19
C ARG A 74 2.67 -4.66 14.80
N LEU A 75 3.96 -4.41 14.53
CA LEU A 75 4.58 -4.69 13.24
C LEU A 75 4.63 -6.20 12.92
N GLU A 76 4.82 -7.05 13.93
CA GLU A 76 4.77 -8.51 13.75
C GLU A 76 3.37 -8.97 13.35
N ARG A 77 2.31 -8.44 13.96
CA ARG A 77 0.92 -8.72 13.56
C ARG A 77 0.64 -8.27 12.13
N GLU A 78 1.00 -7.03 11.79
CA GLU A 78 0.84 -6.50 10.43
C GLU A 78 1.60 -7.33 9.39
N LYS A 79 2.82 -7.76 9.71
CA LYS A 79 3.61 -8.67 8.87
C LYS A 79 2.92 -10.02 8.66
N LEU A 80 2.30 -10.58 9.69
CA LEU A 80 1.56 -11.84 9.57
C LEU A 80 0.32 -11.67 8.67
N ASP A 81 -0.43 -10.60 8.83
CA ASP A 81 -1.62 -10.28 8.03
C ASP A 81 -1.23 -10.09 6.56
N LEU A 82 -0.22 -9.25 6.28
CA LEU A 82 0.29 -9.05 4.92
C LEU A 82 0.81 -10.34 4.30
N SER A 83 1.51 -11.19 5.07
CA SER A 83 1.98 -12.47 4.55
C SER A 83 0.84 -13.44 4.24
N GLY A 84 -0.28 -13.33 4.94
CA GLY A 84 -1.53 -14.03 4.64
C GLY A 84 -2.13 -13.57 3.32
N GLU A 85 -2.27 -12.26 3.14
CA GLU A 85 -2.77 -11.67 1.90
C GLU A 85 -1.91 -12.03 0.67
N VAL A 86 -0.58 -11.98 0.82
CA VAL A 86 0.34 -12.36 -0.27
C VAL A 86 0.12 -13.81 -0.67
N ARG A 87 0.03 -14.75 0.30
CA ARG A 87 -0.23 -16.17 0.01
C ARG A 87 -1.58 -16.38 -0.68
N GLU A 88 -2.62 -15.70 -0.25
CA GLU A 88 -3.93 -15.79 -0.88
C GLU A 88 -3.88 -15.28 -2.33
N ARG A 89 -3.19 -14.16 -2.58
CA ARG A 89 -3.00 -13.63 -3.94
C ARG A 89 -2.18 -14.57 -4.83
N GLU A 90 -1.11 -15.16 -4.29
CA GLU A 90 -0.30 -16.15 -5.01
C GLU A 90 -1.11 -17.40 -5.38
N GLN A 91 -1.95 -17.88 -4.47
CA GLN A 91 -2.85 -19.00 -4.74
C GLN A 91 -3.83 -18.66 -5.86
N LYS A 92 -4.52 -17.51 -5.79
CA LYS A 92 -5.43 -17.03 -6.84
C LYS A 92 -4.74 -16.88 -8.19
N LEU A 93 -3.52 -16.34 -8.20
CA LEU A 93 -2.71 -16.26 -9.42
C LEU A 93 -2.37 -17.66 -9.98
N GLY A 94 -2.07 -18.61 -9.11
CA GLY A 94 -1.84 -20.01 -9.49
C GLY A 94 -3.06 -20.66 -10.09
N GLU A 95 -4.23 -20.50 -9.49
CA GLU A 95 -5.51 -21.02 -9.99
C GLU A 95 -5.86 -20.40 -11.36
N MET A 96 -5.69 -19.08 -11.51
CA MET A 96 -5.91 -18.40 -12.77
C MET A 96 -4.93 -18.85 -13.86
N ARG A 97 -3.67 -19.07 -13.49
CA ARG A 97 -2.66 -19.61 -14.42
C ARG A 97 -3.05 -20.99 -14.90
N ASN A 98 -3.44 -21.87 -13.99
CA ASN A 98 -3.88 -23.22 -14.34
C ASN A 98 -5.13 -23.19 -15.24
N THR A 99 -6.09 -22.31 -14.96
CA THR A 99 -7.28 -22.12 -15.81
C THR A 99 -6.90 -21.61 -17.18
N TYR A 100 -5.97 -20.66 -17.28
CA TYR A 100 -5.47 -20.16 -18.55
C TYR A 100 -4.79 -21.26 -19.36
N ASP A 101 -3.86 -21.98 -18.73
CA ASP A 101 -3.10 -23.04 -19.39
C ASP A 101 -4.03 -24.19 -19.86
N ALA A 102 -5.05 -24.53 -19.06
CA ALA A 102 -6.07 -25.48 -19.45
C ALA A 102 -6.91 -24.98 -20.65
N LEU A 103 -7.35 -23.72 -20.63
CA LEU A 103 -8.08 -23.12 -21.76
C LEU A 103 -7.25 -23.09 -23.03
N VAL A 104 -5.97 -22.73 -22.93
CA VAL A 104 -5.08 -22.74 -24.11
C VAL A 104 -4.91 -24.15 -24.65
N THR A 105 -4.65 -25.14 -23.79
CA THR A 105 -4.45 -26.54 -24.19
C THR A 105 -5.69 -27.11 -24.80
N ASP A 106 -6.87 -26.89 -24.21
CA ASP A 106 -8.13 -27.45 -24.65
C ASP A 106 -8.68 -26.80 -25.93
N LEU A 107 -8.27 -25.56 -26.20
CA LEU A 107 -8.64 -24.80 -27.38
C LEU A 107 -7.44 -24.59 -28.33
N GLU A 108 -6.39 -25.43 -28.20
CA GLU A 108 -5.14 -25.30 -28.96
C GLU A 108 -5.39 -25.28 -30.49
N SER A 109 -6.31 -26.08 -30.99
CA SER A 109 -6.64 -26.09 -32.41
C SER A 109 -7.27 -24.78 -32.87
N GLU A 110 -8.18 -24.22 -32.10
CA GLU A 110 -8.86 -22.96 -32.39
C GLU A 110 -7.93 -21.74 -32.21
N VAL A 111 -7.04 -21.78 -31.21
CA VAL A 111 -6.00 -20.77 -31.02
C VAL A 111 -4.98 -20.84 -32.17
N ALA A 112 -4.49 -22.03 -32.53
CA ALA A 112 -3.51 -22.22 -33.58
C ALA A 112 -4.02 -21.80 -34.96
N THR A 113 -5.32 -21.98 -35.23
CA THR A 113 -5.96 -21.53 -36.49
C THR A 113 -6.35 -20.05 -36.47
N GLY A 114 -6.14 -19.34 -35.35
CA GLY A 114 -6.53 -17.93 -35.18
C GLY A 114 -8.04 -17.70 -35.04
N GLN A 115 -8.81 -18.77 -34.81
CA GLN A 115 -10.27 -18.69 -34.63
C GLN A 115 -10.65 -18.05 -33.29
N LEU A 116 -9.76 -18.09 -32.32
CA LEU A 116 -9.90 -17.33 -31.06
C LEU A 116 -8.53 -16.91 -30.52
N GLN A 117 -8.54 -15.89 -29.65
CA GLN A 117 -7.38 -15.44 -28.91
C GLN A 117 -7.70 -15.41 -27.42
N ILE A 118 -6.76 -15.87 -26.60
CA ILE A 118 -6.88 -15.84 -25.14
C ILE A 118 -5.81 -14.91 -24.62
N SER A 119 -6.21 -13.94 -23.80
CA SER A 119 -5.31 -13.01 -23.13
C SER A 119 -5.61 -12.90 -21.64
N ARG A 120 -4.56 -12.75 -20.85
CA ARG A 120 -4.68 -12.54 -19.41
C ARG A 120 -4.90 -11.05 -19.12
N MET A 121 -5.85 -10.75 -18.25
CA MET A 121 -6.07 -9.42 -17.69
C MET A 121 -5.59 -9.38 -16.22
N ARG A 122 -5.48 -8.18 -15.67
CA ARG A 122 -5.19 -7.98 -14.23
C ARG A 122 -6.27 -8.62 -13.33
N GLU A 123 -7.52 -8.66 -13.81
CA GLU A 123 -8.69 -9.08 -13.02
C GLU A 123 -9.34 -10.36 -13.57
N GLY A 124 -8.64 -11.11 -14.45
CA GLY A 124 -9.20 -12.33 -15.03
C GLY A 124 -8.66 -12.67 -16.42
N LEU A 125 -9.49 -13.33 -17.21
CA LEU A 125 -9.17 -13.79 -18.56
C LEU A 125 -10.08 -13.13 -19.59
N THR A 126 -9.55 -12.82 -20.77
CA THR A 126 -10.33 -12.42 -21.94
C THR A 126 -10.16 -13.44 -23.06
N VAL A 127 -11.25 -13.97 -23.52
CA VAL A 127 -11.32 -14.80 -24.73
C VAL A 127 -11.91 -13.94 -25.84
N GLN A 128 -11.14 -13.70 -26.91
CA GLN A 128 -11.59 -12.96 -28.09
C GLN A 128 -11.99 -13.95 -29.18
N LEU A 129 -13.18 -13.77 -29.68
CA LEU A 129 -13.80 -14.62 -30.70
C LEU A 129 -14.11 -13.75 -31.93
N PRO A 130 -13.47 -14.01 -33.10
CA PRO A 130 -13.78 -13.28 -34.31
C PRO A 130 -15.25 -13.49 -34.68
N GLN A 131 -15.92 -12.39 -35.00
CA GLN A 131 -17.33 -12.39 -35.28
C GLN A 131 -17.72 -13.26 -36.50
N GLU A 132 -16.83 -13.35 -37.48
CA GLU A 132 -17.01 -14.08 -38.72
C GLU A 132 -17.14 -15.58 -38.51
N VAL A 133 -16.50 -16.12 -37.45
CA VAL A 133 -16.63 -17.53 -37.06
C VAL A 133 -17.97 -17.79 -36.37
N LEU A 134 -18.42 -16.80 -35.57
CA LEU A 134 -19.61 -16.94 -34.74
C LEU A 134 -20.93 -16.69 -35.52
N PHE A 135 -20.93 -15.73 -36.46
CA PHE A 135 -22.15 -15.20 -37.06
C PHE A 135 -22.03 -15.06 -38.58
N GLY A 136 -23.13 -15.23 -39.26
CA GLY A 136 -23.26 -14.81 -40.66
C GLY A 136 -23.24 -13.26 -40.79
N ALA A 137 -22.98 -12.77 -42.01
CA ALA A 137 -22.95 -11.34 -42.31
C ALA A 137 -24.28 -10.66 -41.94
N GLY A 138 -24.20 -9.55 -41.18
CA GLY A 138 -25.37 -8.80 -40.72
C GLY A 138 -26.29 -9.54 -39.74
N SER A 139 -25.95 -10.77 -39.31
CA SER A 139 -26.75 -11.59 -38.43
C SER A 139 -26.25 -11.55 -36.98
N ALA A 140 -27.17 -11.68 -36.04
CA ALA A 140 -26.91 -11.96 -34.63
C ALA A 140 -27.30 -13.40 -34.24
N THR A 141 -27.60 -14.27 -35.23
CA THR A 141 -27.85 -15.68 -34.98
C THR A 141 -26.56 -16.46 -35.12
N LEU A 142 -26.17 -17.18 -34.05
CA LEU A 142 -24.96 -18.00 -34.05
C LEU A 142 -25.04 -19.13 -35.12
N SER A 143 -23.96 -19.30 -35.83
CA SER A 143 -23.72 -20.43 -36.72
C SER A 143 -23.70 -21.76 -35.93
N ALA A 144 -23.74 -22.89 -36.60
CA ALA A 144 -23.57 -24.19 -35.93
C ALA A 144 -22.16 -24.30 -35.28
N GLU A 145 -21.16 -23.84 -36.01
CA GLU A 145 -19.75 -23.77 -35.53
C GLU A 145 -19.58 -22.80 -34.35
N GLY A 146 -20.18 -21.60 -34.46
CA GLY A 146 -20.19 -20.64 -33.37
C GLY A 146 -20.84 -21.19 -32.10
N ARG A 147 -21.97 -21.90 -32.22
CA ARG A 147 -22.60 -22.57 -31.07
C ARG A 147 -21.70 -23.63 -30.43
N LYS A 148 -21.02 -24.44 -31.26
CA LYS A 148 -20.08 -25.46 -30.78
C LYS A 148 -18.92 -24.82 -30.03
N MET A 149 -18.33 -23.77 -30.59
CA MET A 149 -17.21 -23.02 -29.97
C MET A 149 -17.62 -22.39 -28.65
N VAL A 150 -18.73 -21.68 -28.58
CA VAL A 150 -19.25 -21.08 -27.34
C VAL A 150 -19.63 -22.16 -26.33
N GLY A 151 -20.14 -23.33 -26.77
CA GLY A 151 -20.40 -24.47 -25.89
C GLY A 151 -19.16 -25.08 -25.30
N SER A 152 -18.07 -25.21 -26.06
CA SER A 152 -16.76 -25.63 -25.55
C SER A 152 -16.20 -24.64 -24.51
N LEU A 153 -16.32 -23.35 -24.78
CA LEU A 153 -15.95 -22.33 -23.80
C LEU A 153 -16.80 -22.43 -22.52
N ALA A 154 -18.12 -22.59 -22.66
CA ALA A 154 -19.03 -22.69 -21.53
C ALA A 154 -18.65 -23.83 -20.58
N SER A 155 -18.32 -25.02 -21.13
CA SER A 155 -17.94 -26.19 -20.31
C SER A 155 -16.69 -25.94 -19.43
N ARG A 156 -15.84 -24.99 -19.79
CA ARG A 156 -14.61 -24.65 -19.05
C ARG A 156 -14.84 -23.57 -18.00
N ILE A 157 -15.80 -22.66 -18.22
CA ILE A 157 -16.02 -21.51 -17.33
C ILE A 157 -17.25 -21.65 -16.41
N ARG A 158 -18.07 -22.69 -16.62
CA ARG A 158 -19.33 -22.88 -15.86
C ARG A 158 -19.11 -23.09 -14.38
N ASP A 159 -18.08 -23.86 -14.01
CA ASP A 159 -17.83 -24.28 -12.62
C ASP A 159 -17.11 -23.19 -11.79
N GLY A 160 -16.66 -22.10 -12.42
CA GLY A 160 -16.09 -20.94 -11.74
C GLY A 160 -17.15 -20.12 -11.00
N SER A 161 -16.72 -19.21 -10.13
CA SER A 161 -17.59 -18.32 -9.32
C SER A 161 -17.57 -16.85 -9.76
N GLY A 162 -16.62 -16.45 -10.60
CA GLY A 162 -16.46 -15.07 -11.05
C GLY A 162 -17.53 -14.62 -12.04
N ARG A 163 -17.70 -13.29 -12.15
CA ARG A 163 -18.58 -12.66 -13.17
C ARG A 163 -18.05 -12.94 -14.57
N ILE A 164 -18.93 -13.10 -15.51
CA ILE A 164 -18.62 -13.27 -16.92
C ILE A 164 -19.33 -12.17 -17.71
N GLU A 165 -18.56 -11.38 -18.45
CA GLU A 165 -19.08 -10.31 -19.28
C GLU A 165 -18.81 -10.63 -20.74
N VAL A 166 -19.87 -10.69 -21.54
CA VAL A 166 -19.82 -10.86 -22.98
C VAL A 166 -19.95 -9.50 -23.63
N GLN A 167 -18.90 -9.03 -24.29
CA GLN A 167 -18.81 -7.72 -24.90
C GLN A 167 -18.87 -7.84 -26.43
N GLY A 168 -19.80 -7.09 -27.04
CA GLY A 168 -19.94 -7.03 -28.51
C GLY A 168 -19.24 -5.79 -29.06
N HIS A 169 -18.45 -5.98 -30.12
CA HIS A 169 -17.72 -4.90 -30.81
C HIS A 169 -17.98 -5.01 -32.32
N SER A 170 -17.95 -3.87 -33.02
CA SER A 170 -18.05 -3.75 -34.47
C SER A 170 -16.88 -2.95 -35.05
N ASP A 171 -16.77 -2.96 -36.38
CA ASP A 171 -16.00 -1.93 -37.09
C ASP A 171 -16.84 -0.65 -37.22
N ASP A 172 -16.27 0.39 -37.82
CA ASP A 172 -16.86 1.73 -38.00
C ASP A 172 -17.76 1.85 -39.23
N ARG A 173 -17.97 0.76 -39.97
CA ARG A 173 -18.83 0.82 -41.17
C ARG A 173 -20.30 0.95 -40.77
N PRO A 174 -21.01 1.93 -41.34
CA PRO A 174 -22.43 2.09 -41.08
C PRO A 174 -23.18 0.85 -41.65
N LEU A 175 -24.20 0.41 -40.93
CA LEU A 175 -25.09 -0.64 -41.43
C LEU A 175 -25.91 -0.13 -42.61
N SER A 176 -26.29 -1.04 -43.48
CA SER A 176 -27.03 -0.71 -44.73
C SER A 176 -28.42 -0.09 -44.51
N GLY A 177 -28.89 -0.02 -43.27
CA GLY A 177 -30.22 0.48 -42.89
C GLY A 177 -31.40 -0.39 -43.35
N ARG A 178 -31.14 -1.43 -44.12
CA ARG A 178 -32.18 -2.39 -44.62
C ARG A 178 -32.28 -3.66 -43.77
N GLY A 179 -31.41 -3.82 -42.77
CA GLY A 179 -31.36 -4.96 -41.88
C GLY A 179 -32.26 -4.82 -40.66
N ARG A 180 -32.21 -5.83 -39.79
CA ARG A 180 -32.92 -5.85 -38.49
C ARG A 180 -32.41 -4.82 -37.49
N PHE A 181 -31.15 -4.37 -37.62
CA PHE A 181 -30.50 -3.49 -36.71
C PHE A 181 -30.22 -2.15 -37.37
N ALA A 182 -30.52 -1.06 -36.67
CA ALA A 182 -30.31 0.29 -37.16
C ALA A 182 -28.89 0.80 -36.92
N THR A 183 -28.22 0.34 -35.85
CA THR A 183 -26.92 0.84 -35.41
C THR A 183 -25.96 -0.29 -35.10
N ASN A 184 -24.65 0.03 -35.13
CA ASN A 184 -23.60 -0.88 -34.69
C ASN A 184 -23.74 -1.26 -33.22
N TRP A 185 -24.30 -0.39 -32.37
CA TRP A 185 -24.64 -0.66 -30.98
C TRP A 185 -25.65 -1.80 -30.85
N GLU A 186 -26.73 -1.74 -31.60
CA GLU A 186 -27.78 -2.76 -31.57
C GLU A 186 -27.28 -4.11 -32.08
N LEU A 187 -26.54 -4.13 -33.19
CA LEU A 187 -26.00 -5.35 -33.76
C LEU A 187 -25.01 -6.01 -32.80
N ALA A 188 -24.06 -5.23 -32.25
CA ALA A 188 -23.05 -5.74 -31.30
C ALA A 188 -23.69 -6.23 -29.99
N GLY A 189 -24.69 -5.49 -29.47
CA GLY A 189 -25.47 -5.92 -28.31
C GLY A 189 -26.27 -7.19 -28.53
N ALA A 190 -26.96 -7.30 -29.66
CA ALA A 190 -27.71 -8.50 -30.00
C ALA A 190 -26.81 -9.75 -30.15
N ARG A 191 -25.61 -9.58 -30.68
CA ARG A 191 -24.60 -10.64 -30.78
C ARG A 191 -24.05 -11.07 -29.40
N ALA A 192 -23.73 -10.10 -28.55
CA ALA A 192 -23.33 -10.38 -27.17
C ALA A 192 -24.43 -11.15 -26.42
N ALA A 193 -25.68 -10.71 -26.55
CA ALA A 193 -26.82 -11.38 -25.94
C ALA A 193 -27.00 -12.83 -26.48
N ALA A 194 -26.83 -13.04 -27.79
CA ALA A 194 -26.92 -14.37 -28.36
C ALA A 194 -25.85 -15.34 -27.84
N VAL A 195 -24.61 -14.88 -27.67
CA VAL A 195 -23.52 -15.65 -27.02
C VAL A 195 -23.87 -15.94 -25.55
N THR A 196 -24.35 -14.95 -24.82
CA THR A 196 -24.75 -15.08 -23.41
C THR A 196 -25.83 -16.17 -23.23
N VAL A 197 -26.84 -16.21 -24.11
CA VAL A 197 -27.90 -17.25 -24.10
C VAL A 197 -27.29 -18.63 -24.29
N VAL A 198 -26.34 -18.81 -25.21
CA VAL A 198 -25.69 -20.11 -25.43
C VAL A 198 -24.80 -20.50 -24.22
N LEU A 199 -24.08 -19.56 -23.59
CA LEU A 199 -23.33 -19.83 -22.36
C LEU A 199 -24.26 -20.33 -21.24
N GLN A 200 -25.42 -19.68 -21.07
CA GLN A 200 -26.43 -20.07 -20.07
C GLN A 200 -27.01 -21.47 -20.40
N ALA A 201 -27.35 -21.74 -21.65
CA ALA A 201 -27.88 -23.01 -22.07
C ALA A 201 -26.88 -24.17 -21.87
N ASN A 202 -25.58 -23.90 -21.80
CA ASN A 202 -24.52 -24.87 -21.51
C ASN A 202 -24.09 -24.91 -20.04
N GLY A 203 -24.92 -24.37 -19.13
CA GLY A 203 -24.76 -24.54 -17.68
C GLY A 203 -24.05 -23.43 -16.95
N VAL A 204 -23.72 -22.32 -17.62
CA VAL A 204 -23.19 -21.13 -16.90
C VAL A 204 -24.32 -20.44 -16.14
N ALA A 205 -24.14 -20.20 -14.85
CA ALA A 205 -25.15 -19.58 -14.00
C ALA A 205 -25.54 -18.17 -14.51
N ALA A 206 -26.83 -17.92 -14.72
CA ALA A 206 -27.33 -16.65 -15.25
C ALA A 206 -26.93 -15.42 -14.40
N THR A 207 -26.82 -15.63 -13.09
CA THR A 207 -26.40 -14.56 -12.13
C THR A 207 -24.96 -14.08 -12.34
N ARG A 208 -24.15 -14.85 -13.04
CA ARG A 208 -22.76 -14.50 -13.37
C ARG A 208 -22.63 -13.78 -14.72
N LEU A 209 -23.67 -13.86 -15.55
CA LEU A 209 -23.61 -13.43 -16.96
C LEU A 209 -24.06 -11.97 -17.11
N VAL A 210 -23.29 -11.21 -17.87
CA VAL A 210 -23.62 -9.86 -18.34
C VAL A 210 -23.34 -9.79 -19.83
N ALA A 211 -24.29 -9.25 -20.60
CA ALA A 211 -24.08 -8.90 -21.99
C ALA A 211 -23.96 -7.38 -22.13
N SER A 212 -22.91 -6.91 -22.80
CA SER A 212 -22.67 -5.50 -23.06
C SER A 212 -22.32 -5.25 -24.51
N SER A 213 -22.55 -4.02 -24.97
CA SER A 213 -22.17 -3.57 -26.31
C SER A 213 -21.21 -2.40 -26.20
N TYR A 214 -20.25 -2.33 -27.08
CA TYR A 214 -19.38 -1.18 -27.29
C TYR A 214 -19.48 -0.61 -28.69
N GLY A 215 -20.26 -1.25 -29.57
CA GLY A 215 -20.37 -0.84 -30.95
C GLY A 215 -19.00 -0.70 -31.60
N GLU A 216 -18.77 0.39 -32.30
CA GLU A 216 -17.51 0.76 -32.97
C GLU A 216 -16.53 1.55 -32.09
N PHE A 217 -16.91 1.89 -30.86
CA PHE A 217 -16.21 2.88 -30.04
C PHE A 217 -15.06 2.33 -29.18
N LYS A 218 -14.77 1.04 -29.30
CA LYS A 218 -13.56 0.43 -28.69
C LYS A 218 -12.78 -0.40 -29.72
N PRO A 219 -12.18 0.24 -30.72
CA PRO A 219 -11.36 -0.46 -31.69
C PRO A 219 -10.04 -0.98 -31.05
N VAL A 220 -9.58 -2.15 -31.50
CA VAL A 220 -8.28 -2.74 -31.15
C VAL A 220 -7.26 -2.60 -32.28
N ALA A 221 -7.73 -2.26 -33.47
CA ALA A 221 -6.92 -2.02 -34.67
C ALA A 221 -7.50 -0.86 -35.47
N SER A 222 -6.72 -0.31 -36.43
CA SER A 222 -7.21 0.74 -37.32
C SER A 222 -8.37 0.25 -38.19
N ASN A 223 -9.43 1.05 -38.28
CA ASN A 223 -10.55 0.81 -39.19
C ASN A 223 -10.24 1.12 -40.66
N ASP A 224 -9.10 1.75 -40.97
CA ASP A 224 -8.70 2.08 -42.34
C ASP A 224 -8.44 0.85 -43.19
N THR A 225 -7.95 -0.24 -42.57
CA THR A 225 -7.60 -1.48 -43.27
C THR A 225 -8.69 -2.57 -43.14
N PRO A 226 -8.90 -3.40 -44.15
CA PRO A 226 -9.81 -4.54 -44.03
C PRO A 226 -9.44 -5.51 -42.90
N ALA A 227 -8.14 -5.73 -42.68
CA ALA A 227 -7.63 -6.59 -41.61
C ALA A 227 -7.91 -6.00 -40.21
N GLY A 228 -7.71 -4.70 -40.02
CA GLY A 228 -8.00 -4.05 -38.74
C GLY A 228 -9.51 -4.02 -38.45
N ARG A 229 -10.35 -3.79 -39.45
CA ARG A 229 -11.81 -3.92 -39.30
C ARG A 229 -12.21 -5.35 -38.90
N ALA A 230 -11.61 -6.40 -39.47
CA ALA A 230 -11.86 -7.76 -39.07
C ALA A 230 -11.51 -8.01 -37.58
N GLN A 231 -10.42 -7.45 -37.10
CA GLN A 231 -10.06 -7.52 -35.67
C GLN A 231 -11.03 -6.76 -34.77
N ASN A 232 -11.57 -5.62 -35.25
CA ASN A 232 -12.54 -4.84 -34.51
C ASN A 232 -13.89 -5.56 -34.40
N ARG A 233 -14.31 -6.33 -35.44
CA ARG A 233 -15.52 -7.16 -35.42
C ARG A 233 -15.29 -8.42 -34.59
N ARG A 234 -15.48 -8.33 -33.27
CA ARG A 234 -15.21 -9.39 -32.32
C ARG A 234 -16.24 -9.47 -31.20
N ILE A 235 -16.30 -10.61 -30.57
CA ILE A 235 -16.90 -10.79 -29.24
C ILE A 235 -15.78 -11.06 -28.26
N GLU A 236 -15.77 -10.33 -27.15
CA GLU A 236 -14.90 -10.60 -26.00
C GLU A 236 -15.72 -11.25 -24.88
N VAL A 237 -15.28 -12.41 -24.42
CA VAL A 237 -15.81 -13.05 -23.21
C VAL A 237 -14.79 -12.83 -22.10
N ARG A 238 -15.12 -11.96 -21.16
CA ARG A 238 -14.28 -11.61 -20.00
C ARG A 238 -14.74 -12.43 -18.80
N VAL A 239 -13.86 -13.25 -18.29
CA VAL A 239 -14.09 -14.04 -17.08
C VAL A 239 -13.29 -13.36 -15.96
N TYR A 240 -14.02 -12.74 -15.05
CA TYR A 240 -13.43 -12.04 -13.90
C TYR A 240 -13.13 -13.00 -12.75
N GLU A 241 -12.15 -12.67 -11.95
CA GLU A 241 -11.98 -13.33 -10.66
C GLU A 241 -13.20 -13.08 -9.74
N PRO A 242 -13.50 -14.00 -8.82
CA PRO A 242 -14.52 -13.75 -7.82
C PRO A 242 -14.20 -12.44 -7.08
N ALA A 243 -15.21 -11.58 -6.94
CA ALA A 243 -15.05 -10.39 -6.10
C ALA A 243 -14.69 -10.83 -4.67
N PRO A 244 -13.78 -10.12 -3.98
CA PRO A 244 -13.53 -10.40 -2.57
C PRO A 244 -14.85 -10.28 -1.79
N PRO A 245 -15.03 -11.07 -0.72
CA PRO A 245 -16.25 -11.04 0.08
C PRO A 245 -16.53 -9.61 0.55
N PRO A 246 -17.81 -9.19 0.64
CA PRO A 246 -18.17 -7.87 1.12
C PRO A 246 -17.65 -7.70 2.55
N GLY A 247 -16.73 -6.77 2.74
CA GLY A 247 -16.04 -6.53 4.03
C GLY A 247 -14.51 -6.59 3.95
N ALA A 248 -13.94 -7.16 2.91
CA ALA A 248 -12.53 -6.96 2.59
C ALA A 248 -12.36 -5.55 2.00
N ALA A 249 -12.12 -4.56 2.85
CA ALA A 249 -11.79 -3.22 2.39
C ALA A 249 -10.57 -3.30 1.47
N PRO A 250 -10.54 -2.57 0.33
CA PRO A 250 -9.32 -2.45 -0.43
C PRO A 250 -8.28 -1.81 0.49
N THR A 251 -7.25 -2.57 0.85
CA THR A 251 -6.07 -2.00 1.48
C THR A 251 -5.55 -0.94 0.53
N ARG A 252 -5.57 0.33 0.97
CA ARG A 252 -4.97 1.44 0.24
C ARG A 252 -3.54 1.02 -0.06
N SER A 253 -3.22 0.92 -1.33
CA SER A 253 -1.85 0.82 -1.79
C SER A 253 -1.09 2.04 -1.26
N ASP A 254 0.05 1.83 -0.59
CA ASP A 254 0.95 2.89 -0.11
C ASP A 254 1.46 3.83 -1.23
N ALA A 255 1.06 3.60 -2.46
CA ALA A 255 1.29 4.50 -3.59
C ALA A 255 0.50 5.82 -3.52
N ASP A 256 -0.55 5.92 -2.68
CA ASP A 256 -1.35 7.13 -2.44
C ASP A 256 -1.07 7.79 -1.09
N ALA A 257 -0.05 7.36 -0.35
CA ALA A 257 0.41 8.09 0.82
C ALA A 257 1.04 9.42 0.37
N PRO A 258 0.57 10.57 0.87
CA PRO A 258 1.26 11.84 0.61
C PRO A 258 2.70 11.70 1.15
N PRO A 259 3.71 12.26 0.45
CA PRO A 259 5.08 12.21 0.90
C PRO A 259 5.15 12.81 2.32
N PRO A 260 5.99 12.25 3.23
CA PRO A 260 6.14 12.78 4.57
C PRO A 260 6.53 14.25 4.45
N SER A 261 5.77 15.11 5.13
CA SER A 261 6.06 16.54 5.24
C SER A 261 7.41 16.67 5.94
N GLY A 262 8.46 16.74 5.14
CA GLY A 262 9.80 17.06 5.64
C GLY A 262 9.78 18.48 6.17
N GLU A 263 9.77 18.65 7.48
CA GLU A 263 10.25 19.88 8.12
C GLU A 263 11.71 20.05 7.75
N GLY A 264 11.97 20.78 6.68
CA GLY A 264 13.29 21.28 6.36
C GLY A 264 13.68 22.34 7.38
N PRO A 265 14.96 22.42 7.80
CA PRO A 265 15.42 23.45 8.72
C PRO A 265 15.14 24.83 8.12
N ALA A 266 14.60 25.72 8.96
CA ALA A 266 14.34 27.12 8.65
C ALA A 266 15.63 27.79 8.12
N ALA A 267 15.70 28.01 6.81
CA ALA A 267 16.73 28.82 6.21
C ALA A 267 16.34 30.29 6.38
N ASP A 268 17.24 30.98 7.05
CA ASP A 268 17.36 32.40 7.27
C ASP A 268 16.94 33.22 6.03
N ARG A 269 15.91 34.07 6.16
CA ARG A 269 15.40 34.96 5.13
C ARG A 269 16.10 36.30 5.32
N PRO A 270 16.85 36.80 4.33
CA PRO A 270 17.38 38.17 4.39
C PRO A 270 16.23 39.20 4.20
N PRO A 271 16.37 40.43 4.72
CA PRO A 271 15.32 41.42 4.73
C PRO A 271 15.03 41.99 3.34
N ASP A 272 13.76 42.24 3.11
CA ASP A 272 13.09 42.79 1.95
C ASP A 272 13.63 44.22 1.64
N GLU A 273 14.38 44.38 0.55
CA GLU A 273 14.65 45.69 -0.04
C GLU A 273 13.63 45.92 -1.18
N GLY A 274 12.75 46.91 -0.91
CA GLY A 274 11.76 47.35 -1.84
C GLY A 274 12.37 47.91 -3.13
N VAL A 275 11.86 47.44 -4.28
CA VAL A 275 12.05 48.10 -5.58
C VAL A 275 10.70 48.42 -6.19
N ALA A 276 10.57 49.70 -6.46
CA ALA A 276 9.40 50.39 -7.00
C ALA A 276 8.92 49.86 -8.36
N ALA A 277 7.62 50.00 -8.53
CA ALA A 277 6.88 49.78 -9.76
C ALA A 277 7.46 50.58 -10.94
N ASP A 278 7.61 49.93 -12.08
CA ASP A 278 7.61 50.63 -13.40
C ASP A 278 6.64 49.85 -14.33
N ARG A 279 5.56 50.55 -14.73
CA ARG A 279 4.58 50.15 -15.75
C ARG A 279 4.99 50.71 -17.09
N PRO A 280 5.08 49.96 -18.17
CA PRO A 280 5.07 50.53 -19.51
C PRO A 280 3.65 50.76 -20.02
N PRO A 281 3.42 51.72 -20.95
CA PRO A 281 2.12 52.23 -21.35
C PRO A 281 1.42 51.35 -22.42
N GLU A 282 0.07 51.44 -22.40
CA GLU A 282 -0.84 50.94 -23.42
C GLU A 282 -0.51 51.53 -24.79
N GLU A 283 -0.44 50.70 -25.81
CA GLU A 283 -0.46 51.11 -27.22
C GLU A 283 -1.77 50.65 -27.86
N THR A 284 -2.55 51.63 -28.22
CA THR A 284 -3.82 51.57 -28.95
C THR A 284 -3.61 51.18 -30.40
N ALA A 285 -4.54 50.37 -30.90
CA ALA A 285 -4.72 49.99 -32.30
C ALA A 285 -4.93 51.13 -33.27
N PRO A 286 -4.84 50.85 -34.60
CA PRO A 286 -6.06 50.90 -35.40
C PRO A 286 -6.49 49.54 -35.98
#